data_b841be53574994f79425c4371ef939a3
#
_entry.id   b841be53574994f79425c4371ef939a3
#
_cell.length_a   1.000
_cell.length_b   1.000
_cell.length_c   1.000
_cell.angle_alpha   90.00
_cell.angle_beta   90.00
_cell.angle_gamma   90.00
#
_symmetry.space_group_name_H-M   'P 1'
#
loop_
_entity.id
_entity.type
_entity.pdbx_description
1 polymer ?
#
loop_
_entity_poly.entity_id
_entity_poly.type
_entity_poly.pdbx_seq_one_letter_code
_entity_poly.pdbx_strand_id
1 'polypeptide(L)'
;MNKRFCIYAAAMVFSIFSAFSTSASAKDLRVIVHSSFDLPKPLLAKFESEAGVKLKIVKGGDSGEMLNKLILTRKAPIADVVYGIDNAQAVKAKAADVLDVYDGAAAQVESKTEFAGMAVAVDYGFVTLNYDKATVAKRGTPLPKSLEELTQPAYKKWLVVENPATSGPGYAFLLATIAYMGEEKAFAWWKRMRGNGMKVAKGWTEAYYTDFSRNGGAYPIVVSYASSPAAEVFYSKEKLTDSPTASLFLPGAVFRQVEGVALIKGGKQRPEAEKFLEFMRTADVQEALQTTMWMYPIQSTTKRADVMRFAPEPAKFESMAPAVIAEKGAEWISRWTKTVLK
;
A
#
# COMPACT_ATOMS: atom_id res chain seq x y z
N MET A 1 -95.92 34.24 8.36
CA MET A 1 -94.65 34.72 9.02
C MET A 1 -93.70 33.55 9.13
N ASN A 2 -92.88 33.31 8.14
CA ASN A 2 -91.92 32.18 8.12
C ASN A 2 -90.50 32.71 8.05
N LYS A 3 -89.75 32.50 9.10
CA LYS A 3 -88.29 32.78 9.16
C LYS A 3 -87.54 31.57 8.63
N ARG A 4 -86.81 31.73 7.51
CA ARG A 4 -85.88 30.74 6.99
C ARG A 4 -84.52 30.97 7.64
N PHE A 5 -83.99 29.96 8.31
CA PHE A 5 -82.62 29.89 8.81
C PHE A 5 -81.70 29.30 7.71
N CYS A 6 -80.71 30.11 7.25
CA CYS A 6 -79.61 29.60 6.44
C CYS A 6 -78.49 29.11 7.31
N ILE A 7 -78.13 27.87 7.16
CA ILE A 7 -76.95 27.22 7.83
C ILE A 7 -75.79 27.24 6.79
N TYR A 8 -74.74 28.01 7.07
CA TYR A 8 -73.50 27.95 6.29
C TYR A 8 -72.62 26.84 6.84
N ALA A 9 -72.40 25.79 6.07
CA ALA A 9 -71.44 24.75 6.36
C ALA A 9 -70.08 25.22 5.81
N ALA A 10 -69.15 25.55 6.71
CA ALA A 10 -67.75 25.82 6.34
C ALA A 10 -66.99 24.49 6.19
N ALA A 11 -66.66 24.12 4.97
CA ALA A 11 -65.81 22.98 4.67
C ALA A 11 -64.34 23.36 4.90
N MET A 12 -63.72 22.84 5.98
CA MET A 12 -62.33 22.99 6.32
C MET A 12 -61.52 21.94 5.52
N VAL A 13 -60.86 22.35 4.44
CA VAL A 13 -59.98 21.50 3.67
C VAL A 13 -58.66 21.39 4.41
N PHE A 14 -58.40 20.23 5.07
CA PHE A 14 -57.11 19.88 5.66
C PHE A 14 -56.20 19.37 4.56
N SER A 15 -55.30 20.22 4.04
CA SER A 15 -54.27 19.82 3.12
C SER A 15 -53.18 19.07 3.90
N ILE A 16 -53.17 17.74 3.82
CA ILE A 16 -52.11 16.90 4.35
C ILE A 16 -50.92 17.03 3.38
N PHE A 17 -49.95 17.86 3.73
CA PHE A 17 -48.64 17.86 3.10
C PHE A 17 -47.91 16.61 3.55
N SER A 18 -48.03 15.50 2.81
CA SER A 18 -47.20 14.32 2.97
C SER A 18 -45.78 14.68 2.47
N ALA A 19 -44.90 15.02 3.41
CA ALA A 19 -43.48 15.13 3.13
C ALA A 19 -42.96 13.74 2.75
N PHE A 20 -42.92 13.45 1.46
CA PHE A 20 -42.14 12.31 0.95
C PHE A 20 -40.66 12.57 1.27
N SER A 21 -40.19 12.09 2.39
CA SER A 21 -38.76 11.92 2.64
C SER A 21 -38.24 10.91 1.62
N THR A 22 -37.76 11.36 0.50
CA THR A 22 -36.97 10.54 -0.40
C THR A 22 -35.70 10.17 0.36
N SER A 23 -35.68 8.97 0.98
CA SER A 23 -34.41 8.38 1.42
C SER A 23 -33.52 8.29 0.19
N ALA A 24 -32.65 9.27 0.01
CA ALA A 24 -31.61 9.17 -0.98
C ALA A 24 -30.77 7.93 -0.61
N SER A 25 -30.82 6.90 -1.44
CA SER A 25 -29.94 5.73 -1.28
C SER A 25 -28.51 6.22 -1.27
N ALA A 26 -27.76 5.85 -0.23
CA ALA A 26 -26.35 6.23 -0.13
C ALA A 26 -25.63 5.80 -1.42
N LYS A 27 -24.84 6.70 -2.00
CA LYS A 27 -24.08 6.42 -3.21
C LYS A 27 -22.94 5.43 -2.91
N ASP A 28 -22.70 4.49 -3.79
CA ASP A 28 -21.56 3.58 -3.67
C ASP A 28 -20.26 4.31 -4.07
N LEU A 29 -19.31 4.42 -3.14
CA LEU A 29 -17.95 4.85 -3.40
C LEU A 29 -17.04 3.63 -3.52
N ARG A 30 -16.52 3.37 -4.71
CA ARG A 30 -15.68 2.21 -4.98
C ARG A 30 -14.22 2.58 -4.77
N VAL A 31 -13.56 1.92 -3.83
CA VAL A 31 -12.14 2.13 -3.51
C VAL A 31 -11.37 0.86 -3.81
N ILE A 32 -10.47 0.90 -4.79
CA ILE A 32 -9.56 -0.22 -5.05
C ILE A 32 -8.30 -0.06 -4.20
N VAL A 33 -7.90 -1.16 -3.56
CA VAL A 33 -6.79 -1.20 -2.62
C VAL A 33 -5.93 -2.44 -2.83
N HIS A 34 -4.66 -2.41 -2.40
CA HIS A 34 -3.83 -3.61 -2.39
C HIS A 34 -4.33 -4.65 -1.37
N SER A 35 -3.87 -5.90 -1.49
CA SER A 35 -4.38 -7.05 -0.70
C SER A 35 -4.22 -6.86 0.80
N SER A 36 -3.15 -6.19 1.23
CA SER A 36 -2.84 -5.99 2.66
C SER A 36 -3.56 -4.81 3.30
N PHE A 37 -4.38 -4.06 2.54
CA PHE A 37 -5.15 -2.94 3.12
C PHE A 37 -6.05 -3.43 4.24
N ASP A 38 -5.92 -2.83 5.41
CA ASP A 38 -6.75 -3.10 6.58
C ASP A 38 -6.86 -1.83 7.43
N LEU A 39 -8.04 -1.22 7.47
CA LEU A 39 -8.39 -0.16 8.40
C LEU A 39 -9.54 -0.63 9.30
N PRO A 40 -9.60 -0.15 10.55
CA PRO A 40 -10.64 -0.56 11.49
C PRO A 40 -12.04 -0.31 10.94
N LYS A 41 -12.90 -1.32 10.97
CA LYS A 41 -14.29 -1.21 10.49
C LYS A 41 -15.06 -0.02 11.10
N PRO A 42 -14.93 0.31 12.41
CA PRO A 42 -15.57 1.49 12.97
C PRO A 42 -15.12 2.80 12.32
N LEU A 43 -13.83 2.88 11.93
CA LEU A 43 -13.28 4.06 11.28
C LEU A 43 -13.83 4.23 9.85
N LEU A 44 -13.93 3.13 9.09
CA LEU A 44 -14.57 3.13 7.78
C LEU A 44 -16.07 3.47 7.87
N ALA A 45 -16.78 2.93 8.88
CA ALA A 45 -18.20 3.23 9.11
C ALA A 45 -18.43 4.70 9.50
N LYS A 46 -17.51 5.30 10.27
CA LYS A 46 -17.53 6.74 10.57
C LYS A 46 -17.47 7.56 9.28
N PHE A 47 -16.52 7.25 8.41
CA PHE A 47 -16.42 7.90 7.10
C PHE A 47 -17.68 7.72 6.25
N GLU A 48 -18.26 6.49 6.16
CA GLU A 48 -19.51 6.25 5.43
C GLU A 48 -20.63 7.16 5.91
N SER A 49 -20.77 7.31 7.23
CA SER A 49 -21.79 8.17 7.85
C SER A 49 -21.58 9.65 7.55
N GLU A 50 -20.34 10.14 7.70
CA GLU A 50 -19.98 11.56 7.51
C GLU A 50 -20.03 11.97 6.03
N ALA A 51 -19.62 11.09 5.13
CA ALA A 51 -19.62 11.35 3.68
C ALA A 51 -20.97 11.08 3.01
N GLY A 52 -21.89 10.36 3.67
CA GLY A 52 -23.18 9.95 3.10
C GLY A 52 -23.06 8.92 1.98
N VAL A 53 -22.08 8.00 2.10
CA VAL A 53 -21.77 6.98 1.08
C VAL A 53 -21.78 5.57 1.66
N LYS A 54 -21.77 4.58 0.77
CA LYS A 54 -21.45 3.20 1.06
C LYS A 54 -20.10 2.84 0.43
N LEU A 55 -19.12 2.47 1.25
CA LEU A 55 -17.81 2.04 0.76
C LEU A 55 -17.90 0.65 0.13
N LYS A 56 -17.33 0.53 -1.07
CA LYS A 56 -17.11 -0.73 -1.78
C LYS A 56 -15.61 -0.93 -1.93
N ILE A 57 -15.01 -1.60 -0.96
CA ILE A 57 -13.57 -1.92 -0.99
C ILE A 57 -13.32 -3.09 -1.93
N VAL A 58 -12.50 -2.85 -2.96
CA VAL A 58 -12.11 -3.83 -3.97
C VAL A 58 -10.64 -4.19 -3.79
N LYS A 59 -10.32 -5.41 -3.41
CA LYS A 59 -8.94 -5.89 -3.33
C LYS A 59 -8.36 -6.11 -4.72
N GLY A 60 -7.36 -5.33 -5.10
CA GLY A 60 -6.74 -5.32 -6.43
C GLY A 60 -5.63 -6.36 -6.64
N GLY A 61 -5.19 -7.05 -5.61
CA GLY A 61 -3.97 -7.84 -5.59
C GLY A 61 -2.84 -7.09 -4.89
N ASP A 62 -1.59 -7.46 -5.12
CA ASP A 62 -0.47 -6.62 -4.70
C ASP A 62 -0.47 -5.32 -5.53
N SER A 63 0.22 -4.27 -5.08
CA SER A 63 0.09 -2.93 -5.66
C SER A 63 0.44 -2.87 -7.16
N GLY A 64 1.39 -3.68 -7.63
CA GLY A 64 1.71 -3.79 -9.06
C GLY A 64 0.58 -4.44 -9.88
N GLU A 65 -0.08 -5.48 -9.35
CA GLU A 65 -1.27 -6.08 -9.99
C GLU A 65 -2.44 -5.09 -10.00
N MET A 66 -2.65 -4.40 -8.90
CA MET A 66 -3.69 -3.38 -8.76
C MET A 66 -3.54 -2.28 -9.81
N LEU A 67 -2.33 -1.72 -9.97
CA LEU A 67 -2.04 -0.73 -11.00
C LEU A 67 -2.26 -1.28 -12.42
N ASN A 68 -1.85 -2.53 -12.69
CA ASN A 68 -2.09 -3.15 -13.98
C ASN A 68 -3.60 -3.28 -14.28
N LYS A 69 -4.43 -3.62 -13.27
CA LYS A 69 -5.90 -3.66 -13.42
C LYS A 69 -6.47 -2.28 -13.75
N LEU A 70 -6.02 -1.22 -13.07
CA LEU A 70 -6.44 0.15 -13.38
C LEU A 70 -6.12 0.53 -14.83
N ILE A 71 -4.92 0.20 -15.30
CA ILE A 71 -4.49 0.47 -16.68
C ILE A 71 -5.36 -0.28 -17.70
N LEU A 72 -5.64 -1.55 -17.45
CA LEU A 72 -6.48 -2.38 -18.33
C LEU A 72 -7.92 -1.88 -18.39
N THR A 73 -8.43 -1.34 -17.29
CA THR A 73 -9.82 -0.89 -17.17
C THR A 73 -10.01 0.61 -17.37
N ARG A 74 -8.98 1.35 -17.82
CA ARG A 74 -9.01 2.83 -17.90
C ARG A 74 -10.15 3.43 -18.73
N LYS A 75 -10.67 2.68 -19.73
CA LYS A 75 -11.82 3.11 -20.55
C LYS A 75 -13.18 2.92 -19.85
N ALA A 76 -13.23 2.05 -18.85
CA ALA A 76 -14.40 1.78 -18.02
C ALA A 76 -13.94 1.53 -16.57
N PRO A 77 -13.63 2.60 -15.80
CA PRO A 77 -13.02 2.49 -14.48
C PRO A 77 -13.85 1.65 -13.52
N ILE A 78 -13.20 0.71 -12.87
CA ILE A 78 -13.81 -0.22 -11.90
C ILE A 78 -13.93 0.37 -10.49
N ALA A 79 -13.26 1.49 -10.25
CA ALA A 79 -13.28 2.19 -8.97
C ALA A 79 -13.24 3.71 -9.16
N ASP A 80 -13.46 4.45 -8.09
CA ASP A 80 -13.48 5.91 -8.04
C ASP A 80 -12.20 6.45 -7.37
N VAL A 81 -11.64 5.66 -6.45
CA VAL A 81 -10.41 5.95 -5.70
C VAL A 81 -9.49 4.72 -5.74
N VAL A 82 -8.19 4.98 -5.74
CA VAL A 82 -7.17 3.95 -5.47
C VAL A 82 -6.35 4.34 -4.26
N TYR A 83 -6.06 3.36 -3.37
CA TYR A 83 -5.07 3.50 -2.29
C TYR A 83 -3.99 2.42 -2.41
N GLY A 84 -2.74 2.81 -2.14
CA GLY A 84 -1.57 1.93 -2.18
C GLY A 84 -0.81 1.97 -3.51
N ILE A 85 -0.96 3.04 -4.29
CA ILE A 85 0.00 3.37 -5.34
C ILE A 85 1.21 4.01 -4.67
N ASP A 86 2.38 3.45 -4.88
CA ASP A 86 3.61 3.98 -4.31
C ASP A 86 4.29 5.00 -5.22
N ASN A 87 5.27 5.72 -4.66
CA ASN A 87 6.03 6.75 -5.36
C ASN A 87 6.79 6.23 -6.60
N ALA A 88 7.19 4.97 -6.62
CA ALA A 88 7.82 4.35 -7.80
C ALA A 88 6.78 4.01 -8.89
N GLN A 89 5.59 3.55 -8.48
CA GLN A 89 4.50 3.17 -9.38
C GLN A 89 3.72 4.38 -9.93
N ALA A 90 3.71 5.50 -9.20
CA ALA A 90 3.02 6.73 -9.61
C ALA A 90 3.48 7.21 -10.99
N VAL A 91 4.74 7.00 -11.33
CA VAL A 91 5.30 7.31 -12.65
C VAL A 91 4.58 6.53 -13.77
N LYS A 92 4.37 5.23 -13.58
CA LYS A 92 3.65 4.38 -14.52
C LYS A 92 2.16 4.73 -14.58
N ALA A 93 1.55 5.04 -13.43
CA ALA A 93 0.16 5.47 -13.37
C ALA A 93 -0.08 6.77 -14.13
N LYS A 94 0.85 7.74 -14.00
CA LYS A 94 0.85 9.00 -14.76
C LYS A 94 0.99 8.78 -16.25
N ALA A 95 1.96 7.96 -16.67
CA ALA A 95 2.17 7.65 -18.09
C ALA A 95 0.96 6.94 -18.73
N ALA A 96 0.24 6.14 -17.97
CA ALA A 96 -0.97 5.45 -18.41
C ALA A 96 -2.23 6.30 -18.37
N ASP A 97 -2.16 7.54 -17.84
CA ASP A 97 -3.25 8.50 -17.73
C ASP A 97 -4.48 7.92 -17.01
N VAL A 98 -4.25 7.23 -15.87
CA VAL A 98 -5.31 6.57 -15.08
C VAL A 98 -5.74 7.33 -13.83
N LEU A 99 -5.02 8.41 -13.47
CA LEU A 99 -5.27 9.21 -12.29
C LEU A 99 -5.68 10.63 -12.66
N ASP A 100 -6.57 11.22 -11.85
CA ASP A 100 -6.89 12.64 -11.91
C ASP A 100 -6.07 13.44 -10.90
N VAL A 101 -5.84 14.71 -11.22
CA VAL A 101 -5.18 15.66 -10.30
C VAL A 101 -6.14 16.00 -9.15
N TYR A 102 -5.57 16.04 -7.95
CA TYR A 102 -6.23 16.53 -6.74
C TYR A 102 -5.37 17.65 -6.12
N ASP A 103 -6.01 18.79 -5.84
CA ASP A 103 -5.38 20.01 -5.30
C ASP A 103 -6.05 20.50 -4.01
N GLY A 104 -6.90 19.68 -3.38
CA GLY A 104 -7.55 19.98 -2.11
C GLY A 104 -6.61 20.02 -0.91
N ALA A 105 -7.17 20.13 0.29
CA ALA A 105 -6.42 20.37 1.53
C ALA A 105 -5.43 19.23 1.89
N ALA A 106 -5.74 17.99 1.51
CA ALA A 106 -4.82 16.86 1.73
C ALA A 106 -3.61 16.83 0.77
N ALA A 107 -3.59 17.66 -0.29
CA ALA A 107 -2.46 17.76 -1.22
C ALA A 107 -1.32 18.58 -0.62
N GLN A 108 -0.70 18.05 0.43
CA GLN A 108 0.40 18.67 1.16
C GLN A 108 1.73 18.60 0.39
N VAL A 109 2.80 19.18 0.97
CA VAL A 109 4.14 19.24 0.38
C VAL A 109 4.67 17.84 0.04
N GLU A 110 4.48 16.87 0.91
CA GLU A 110 4.91 15.48 0.70
C GLU A 110 4.25 14.89 -0.54
N SER A 111 2.96 15.17 -0.75
CA SER A 111 2.23 14.70 -1.94
C SER A 111 2.79 15.29 -3.24
N LYS A 112 3.20 16.55 -3.23
CA LYS A 112 3.83 17.21 -4.38
C LYS A 112 5.21 16.63 -4.67
N THR A 113 5.99 16.37 -3.64
CA THR A 113 7.36 15.82 -3.75
C THR A 113 7.35 14.37 -4.25
N GLU A 114 6.52 13.52 -3.63
CA GLU A 114 6.55 12.07 -3.90
C GLU A 114 5.73 11.70 -5.15
N PHE A 115 4.64 12.43 -5.46
CA PHE A 115 3.68 12.05 -6.49
C PHE A 115 3.43 13.11 -7.57
N ALA A 116 4.14 14.23 -7.54
CA ALA A 116 3.93 15.36 -8.46
C ALA A 116 2.44 15.80 -8.55
N GLY A 117 1.70 15.75 -7.43
CA GLY A 117 0.30 16.13 -7.33
C GLY A 117 -0.72 15.11 -7.85
N MET A 118 -0.26 13.92 -8.27
CA MET A 118 -1.17 12.86 -8.79
C MET A 118 -1.79 12.00 -7.70
N ALA A 119 -1.23 11.99 -6.50
CA ALA A 119 -1.75 11.27 -5.35
C ALA A 119 -1.48 12.07 -4.07
N VAL A 120 -2.25 11.80 -3.03
CA VAL A 120 -2.06 12.29 -1.68
C VAL A 120 -1.21 11.28 -0.92
N ALA A 121 -0.06 11.70 -0.40
CA ALA A 121 0.78 10.85 0.44
C ALA A 121 0.07 10.52 1.76
N VAL A 122 -0.01 9.27 2.11
CA VAL A 122 -0.73 8.78 3.30
C VAL A 122 0.23 8.23 4.35
N ASP A 123 1.14 7.40 3.94
CA ASP A 123 2.09 6.71 4.81
C ASP A 123 3.39 6.41 4.07
N TYR A 124 4.36 5.90 4.81
CA TYR A 124 5.61 5.41 4.22
C TYR A 124 6.13 4.18 4.96
N GLY A 125 6.96 3.43 4.28
CA GLY A 125 7.68 2.30 4.82
C GLY A 125 9.07 2.20 4.21
N PHE A 126 9.88 1.30 4.77
CA PHE A 126 11.16 0.95 4.19
C PHE A 126 11.11 -0.51 3.77
N VAL A 127 11.06 -0.74 2.47
CA VAL A 127 11.24 -2.09 1.91
C VAL A 127 12.67 -2.50 2.16
N THR A 128 12.87 -3.66 2.80
CA THR A 128 14.19 -4.17 3.17
C THR A 128 14.15 -5.69 3.34
N LEU A 129 15.26 -6.28 3.73
CA LEU A 129 15.33 -7.69 4.10
C LEU A 129 14.87 -7.89 5.55
N ASN A 130 14.05 -8.91 5.77
CA ASN A 130 13.74 -9.40 7.11
C ASN A 130 14.25 -10.84 7.25
N TYR A 131 14.67 -11.23 8.44
CA TYR A 131 15.15 -12.59 8.71
C TYR A 131 14.48 -13.21 9.92
N ASP A 132 14.33 -14.53 9.89
CA ASP A 132 13.85 -15.36 10.98
C ASP A 132 15.03 -15.74 11.90
N LYS A 133 15.04 -15.16 13.11
CA LYS A 133 16.13 -15.35 14.08
C LYS A 133 16.36 -16.83 14.43
N ALA A 134 15.29 -17.58 14.63
CA ALA A 134 15.38 -18.99 15.02
C ALA A 134 15.97 -19.86 13.90
N THR A 135 15.51 -19.67 12.66
CA THR A 135 16.01 -20.43 11.52
C THR A 135 17.45 -20.07 11.19
N VAL A 136 17.83 -18.79 11.26
CA VAL A 136 19.22 -18.35 11.06
C VAL A 136 20.14 -18.97 12.13
N ALA A 137 19.74 -18.92 13.41
CA ALA A 137 20.50 -19.55 14.48
C ALA A 137 20.67 -21.06 14.29
N LYS A 138 19.59 -21.76 13.88
CA LYS A 138 19.63 -23.21 13.61
C LYS A 138 20.55 -23.56 12.44
N ARG A 139 20.66 -22.70 11.42
CA ARG A 139 21.57 -22.94 10.27
C ARG A 139 23.04 -22.75 10.63
N GLY A 140 23.36 -22.02 11.70
CA GLY A 140 24.73 -21.78 12.15
C GLY A 140 25.60 -20.91 11.22
N THR A 141 25.05 -20.46 10.11
CA THR A 141 25.73 -19.54 9.19
C THR A 141 25.45 -18.10 9.63
N PRO A 142 26.46 -17.24 9.83
CA PRO A 142 26.25 -15.84 10.15
C PRO A 142 25.39 -15.12 9.13
N LEU A 143 24.68 -14.06 9.54
CA LEU A 143 23.96 -13.21 8.60
C LEU A 143 24.93 -12.57 7.58
N PRO A 144 24.51 -12.44 6.33
CA PRO A 144 25.33 -11.77 5.31
C PRO A 144 25.50 -10.29 5.67
N LYS A 145 26.69 -9.74 5.39
CA LYS A 145 27.03 -8.33 5.62
C LYS A 145 26.86 -7.46 4.38
N SER A 146 26.57 -8.08 3.24
CA SER A 146 26.35 -7.41 1.97
C SER A 146 25.45 -8.23 1.05
N LEU A 147 24.85 -7.56 0.05
CA LEU A 147 24.14 -8.25 -1.03
C LEU A 147 25.04 -9.21 -1.80
N GLU A 148 26.34 -8.89 -1.93
CA GLU A 148 27.31 -9.74 -2.61
C GLU A 148 27.51 -11.07 -1.86
N GLU A 149 27.59 -11.06 -0.53
CA GLU A 149 27.72 -12.29 0.26
C GLU A 149 26.52 -13.24 0.06
N LEU A 150 25.29 -12.72 -0.12
CA LEU A 150 24.11 -13.55 -0.42
C LEU A 150 24.27 -14.42 -1.67
N THR A 151 25.17 -14.06 -2.60
CA THR A 151 25.42 -14.87 -3.79
C THR A 151 26.32 -16.09 -3.54
N GLN A 152 26.94 -16.17 -2.36
CA GLN A 152 27.84 -17.28 -2.02
C GLN A 152 27.08 -18.58 -1.74
N PRO A 153 27.68 -19.74 -1.98
CA PRO A 153 27.05 -21.05 -1.74
C PRO A 153 26.51 -21.27 -0.33
N ALA A 154 27.13 -20.64 0.69
CA ALA A 154 26.70 -20.70 2.09
C ALA A 154 25.26 -20.14 2.28
N TYR A 155 24.81 -19.25 1.41
CA TYR A 155 23.49 -18.64 1.44
C TYR A 155 22.53 -19.20 0.36
N LYS A 156 22.83 -20.42 -0.13
CA LYS A 156 21.95 -21.08 -1.11
C LYS A 156 20.55 -21.28 -0.52
N LYS A 157 19.51 -20.84 -1.27
CA LYS A 157 18.10 -20.89 -0.84
C LYS A 157 17.84 -20.14 0.48
N TRP A 158 18.45 -18.97 0.64
CA TRP A 158 18.19 -18.12 1.81
C TRP A 158 17.15 -17.03 1.55
N LEU A 159 17.05 -16.52 0.34
CA LEU A 159 16.27 -15.33 0.02
C LEU A 159 15.00 -15.66 -0.77
N VAL A 160 13.87 -15.16 -0.32
CA VAL A 160 12.65 -15.01 -1.12
C VAL A 160 12.41 -13.54 -1.41
N VAL A 161 12.04 -13.24 -2.66
CA VAL A 161 11.72 -11.90 -3.16
C VAL A 161 10.39 -11.95 -3.90
N GLU A 162 9.79 -10.81 -4.15
CA GLU A 162 8.59 -10.71 -4.97
C GLU A 162 8.95 -10.34 -6.41
N ASN A 163 8.04 -10.68 -7.32
CA ASN A 163 8.13 -10.30 -8.72
C ASN A 163 7.88 -8.77 -8.90
N PRO A 164 8.84 -7.99 -9.40
CA PRO A 164 8.71 -6.54 -9.55
C PRO A 164 7.63 -6.11 -10.54
N ALA A 165 7.16 -7.02 -11.41
CA ALA A 165 6.07 -6.72 -12.34
C ALA A 165 4.68 -6.70 -11.67
N THR A 166 4.53 -7.36 -10.52
CA THR A 166 3.26 -7.58 -9.83
C THR A 166 3.23 -7.05 -8.40
N SER A 167 4.38 -6.82 -7.79
CA SER A 167 4.55 -6.43 -6.38
C SER A 167 5.25 -5.07 -6.24
N GLY A 168 4.73 -4.22 -5.36
CA GLY A 168 5.35 -2.95 -4.98
C GLY A 168 6.67 -3.15 -4.25
N PRO A 169 6.73 -3.93 -3.14
CA PRO A 169 8.01 -4.20 -2.48
C PRO A 169 9.02 -4.93 -3.37
N GLY A 170 8.58 -5.83 -4.26
CA GLY A 170 9.46 -6.42 -5.26
C GLY A 170 10.06 -5.40 -6.21
N TYR A 171 9.27 -4.42 -6.66
CA TYR A 171 9.78 -3.34 -7.51
C TYR A 171 10.70 -2.39 -6.75
N ALA A 172 10.35 -2.01 -5.54
CA ALA A 172 11.17 -1.17 -4.68
C ALA A 172 12.55 -1.81 -4.41
N PHE A 173 12.59 -3.12 -4.16
CA PHE A 173 13.84 -3.85 -3.96
C PHE A 173 14.69 -3.93 -5.25
N LEU A 174 14.07 -4.11 -6.42
CA LEU A 174 14.78 -4.00 -7.70
C LEU A 174 15.42 -2.63 -7.87
N LEU A 175 14.66 -1.56 -7.61
CA LEU A 175 15.16 -0.19 -7.72
C LEU A 175 16.28 0.10 -6.72
N ALA A 176 16.20 -0.40 -5.49
CA ALA A 176 17.26 -0.27 -4.49
C ALA A 176 18.57 -0.90 -4.99
N THR A 177 18.51 -2.12 -5.53
CA THR A 177 19.71 -2.80 -6.05
C THR A 177 20.34 -2.03 -7.21
N ILE A 178 19.52 -1.48 -8.13
CA ILE A 178 20.00 -0.70 -9.28
C ILE A 178 20.60 0.64 -8.82
N ALA A 179 19.92 1.33 -7.89
CA ALA A 179 20.40 2.61 -7.36
C ALA A 179 21.77 2.48 -6.69
N TYR A 180 21.98 1.40 -5.93
CA TYR A 180 23.22 1.16 -5.21
C TYR A 180 24.37 0.65 -6.09
N MET A 181 24.11 -0.36 -6.92
CA MET A 181 25.16 -1.04 -7.68
C MET A 181 25.39 -0.46 -9.08
N GLY A 182 24.43 0.29 -9.62
CA GLY A 182 24.30 0.57 -11.05
C GLY A 182 23.68 -0.61 -11.80
N GLU A 183 23.09 -0.32 -12.96
CA GLU A 183 22.25 -1.24 -13.73
C GLU A 183 22.95 -2.58 -14.01
N GLU A 184 24.13 -2.56 -14.65
CA GLU A 184 24.80 -3.78 -15.10
C GLU A 184 25.20 -4.70 -13.94
N LYS A 185 25.73 -4.14 -12.84
CA LYS A 185 26.13 -4.92 -11.67
C LYS A 185 24.91 -5.48 -10.95
N ALA A 186 23.80 -4.72 -10.86
CA ALA A 186 22.57 -5.20 -10.26
C ALA A 186 22.02 -6.42 -11.03
N PHE A 187 21.93 -6.37 -12.37
CA PHE A 187 21.46 -7.50 -13.15
C PHE A 187 22.41 -8.71 -13.12
N ALA A 188 23.72 -8.48 -13.02
CA ALA A 188 24.68 -9.56 -12.79
C ALA A 188 24.46 -10.21 -11.40
N TRP A 189 24.18 -9.41 -10.36
CA TRP A 189 23.81 -9.91 -9.03
C TRP A 189 22.51 -10.73 -9.06
N TRP A 190 21.46 -10.23 -9.69
CA TRP A 190 20.18 -10.93 -9.84
C TRP A 190 20.34 -12.30 -10.54
N LYS A 191 21.19 -12.38 -11.57
CA LYS A 191 21.52 -13.64 -12.24
C LYS A 191 22.20 -14.64 -11.29
N ARG A 192 23.14 -14.18 -10.47
CA ARG A 192 23.82 -15.03 -9.48
C ARG A 192 22.85 -15.47 -8.39
N MET A 193 21.97 -14.59 -7.92
CA MET A 193 20.95 -14.94 -6.92
C MET A 193 19.96 -15.99 -7.42
N ARG A 194 19.56 -15.91 -8.69
CA ARG A 194 18.80 -17.00 -9.31
C ARG A 194 19.57 -18.33 -9.26
N GLY A 195 20.82 -18.32 -9.65
CA GLY A 195 21.72 -19.50 -9.60
C GLY A 195 21.91 -20.03 -8.16
N ASN A 196 21.85 -19.14 -7.16
CA ASN A 196 21.92 -19.48 -5.74
C ASN A 196 20.59 -19.94 -5.14
N GLY A 197 19.56 -20.15 -5.96
CA GLY A 197 18.29 -20.73 -5.54
C GLY A 197 17.37 -19.76 -4.81
N MET A 198 17.48 -18.47 -5.11
CA MET A 198 16.52 -17.48 -4.66
C MET A 198 15.09 -17.86 -5.15
N LYS A 199 14.11 -17.73 -4.27
CA LYS A 199 12.69 -17.93 -4.60
C LYS A 199 12.08 -16.60 -5.06
N VAL A 200 11.22 -16.67 -6.04
CA VAL A 200 10.38 -15.55 -6.46
C VAL A 200 8.93 -15.89 -6.17
N ALA A 201 8.28 -15.07 -5.36
CA ALA A 201 6.85 -15.09 -5.08
C ALA A 201 6.12 -14.08 -5.98
N LYS A 202 4.83 -14.28 -6.18
CA LYS A 202 3.99 -13.38 -6.98
C LYS A 202 3.82 -11.99 -6.33
N GLY A 203 3.73 -11.97 -4.99
CA GLY A 203 3.54 -10.77 -4.20
C GLY A 203 3.89 -11.00 -2.74
N TRP A 204 3.82 -9.92 -1.95
CA TRP A 204 4.24 -9.90 -0.56
C TRP A 204 3.54 -10.95 0.32
N THR A 205 2.24 -11.12 0.17
CA THR A 205 1.48 -12.10 0.96
C THR A 205 2.01 -13.52 0.80
N GLU A 206 2.32 -13.94 -0.44
CA GLU A 206 2.92 -15.25 -0.71
C GLU A 206 4.33 -15.34 -0.16
N ALA A 207 5.18 -14.34 -0.41
CA ALA A 207 6.56 -14.31 0.08
C ALA A 207 6.61 -14.44 1.62
N TYR A 208 5.79 -13.64 2.32
CA TYR A 208 5.83 -13.55 3.77
C TYR A 208 5.14 -14.72 4.47
N TYR A 209 3.93 -15.10 4.06
CA TYR A 209 3.12 -16.10 4.76
C TYR A 209 3.26 -17.53 4.23
N THR A 210 3.91 -17.73 3.07
CA THR A 210 4.08 -19.07 2.49
C THR A 210 5.55 -19.49 2.39
N ASP A 211 6.40 -18.59 1.88
CA ASP A 211 7.80 -18.94 1.57
C ASP A 211 8.79 -18.62 2.70
N PHE A 212 8.51 -17.60 3.52
CA PHE A 212 9.35 -17.20 4.64
C PHE A 212 9.29 -18.20 5.79
N SER A 213 10.45 -18.57 6.35
CA SER A 213 10.55 -19.63 7.35
C SER A 213 9.82 -19.33 8.66
N ARG A 214 9.67 -18.05 9.02
CA ARG A 214 8.89 -17.63 10.18
C ARG A 214 7.46 -18.18 10.17
N ASN A 215 6.89 -18.32 8.98
CA ASN A 215 5.52 -18.80 8.75
C ASN A 215 5.49 -20.23 8.17
N GLY A 216 6.56 -21.02 8.36
CA GLY A 216 6.65 -22.42 7.95
C GLY A 216 7.23 -22.64 6.56
N GLY A 217 7.66 -21.60 5.85
CA GLY A 217 8.35 -21.69 4.58
C GLY A 217 9.80 -22.15 4.71
N ALA A 218 10.53 -22.16 3.60
CA ALA A 218 11.89 -22.69 3.53
C ALA A 218 12.99 -21.62 3.59
N TYR A 219 12.65 -20.35 3.40
CA TYR A 219 13.61 -19.27 3.19
C TYR A 219 13.75 -18.39 4.45
N PRO A 220 14.94 -18.30 5.06
CA PRO A 220 15.14 -17.56 6.30
C PRO A 220 15.20 -16.04 6.13
N ILE A 221 15.29 -15.54 4.91
CA ILE A 221 15.31 -14.12 4.57
C ILE A 221 14.21 -13.83 3.54
N VAL A 222 13.47 -12.77 3.76
CA VAL A 222 12.40 -12.30 2.86
C VAL A 222 12.56 -10.80 2.59
N VAL A 223 12.24 -10.37 1.37
CA VAL A 223 12.00 -8.94 1.11
C VAL A 223 10.67 -8.56 1.76
N SER A 224 10.69 -7.58 2.64
CA SER A 224 9.49 -7.11 3.36
C SER A 224 9.72 -5.68 3.86
N TYR A 225 9.06 -5.30 4.94
CA TYR A 225 9.15 -3.96 5.50
C TYR A 225 9.94 -3.93 6.81
N ALA A 226 10.60 -2.81 7.10
CA ALA A 226 11.27 -2.58 8.39
C ALA A 226 10.31 -2.67 9.58
N SER A 227 9.03 -2.50 9.35
CA SER A 227 7.96 -2.60 10.35
C SER A 227 7.46 -4.01 10.61
N SER A 228 7.76 -5.00 9.76
CA SER A 228 7.30 -6.38 9.94
C SER A 228 7.65 -7.00 11.30
N PRO A 229 8.82 -6.72 11.92
CA PRO A 229 9.11 -7.21 13.27
C PRO A 229 8.16 -6.70 14.35
N ALA A 230 7.60 -5.50 14.21
CA ALA A 230 6.59 -4.99 15.13
C ALA A 230 5.26 -5.74 15.00
N ALA A 231 4.87 -6.08 13.77
CA ALA A 231 3.68 -6.90 13.51
C ALA A 231 3.78 -8.29 14.15
N GLU A 232 4.95 -8.93 14.08
CA GLU A 232 5.20 -10.23 14.71
C GLU A 232 4.98 -10.20 16.24
N VAL A 233 5.39 -9.11 16.89
CA VAL A 233 5.17 -8.94 18.34
C VAL A 233 3.70 -8.67 18.63
N PHE A 234 3.06 -7.80 17.86
CA PHE A 234 1.67 -7.39 18.07
C PHE A 234 0.67 -8.54 17.94
N TYR A 235 0.84 -9.38 16.90
CA TYR A 235 -0.06 -10.51 16.65
C TYR A 235 0.34 -11.79 17.42
N SER A 236 1.43 -11.77 18.17
CA SER A 236 1.81 -12.91 18.98
C SER A 236 0.76 -13.18 20.08
N LYS A 237 0.41 -14.45 20.25
CA LYS A 237 -0.40 -14.90 21.39
C LYS A 237 0.38 -14.86 22.71
N GLU A 238 1.70 -14.87 22.64
CA GLU A 238 2.60 -14.79 23.77
C GLU A 238 3.03 -13.34 24.01
N LYS A 239 3.27 -12.99 25.26
CA LYS A 239 3.83 -11.68 25.60
C LYS A 239 5.32 -11.65 25.28
N LEU A 240 5.66 -11.24 24.05
CA LEU A 240 7.03 -11.15 23.58
C LEU A 240 7.71 -9.88 24.08
N THR A 241 8.95 -10.01 24.56
CA THR A 241 9.83 -8.88 24.88
C THR A 241 10.74 -8.49 23.74
N ASP A 242 10.90 -9.37 22.75
CA ASP A 242 11.65 -9.16 21.51
C ASP A 242 10.91 -9.80 20.32
N SER A 243 11.15 -9.31 19.12
CA SER A 243 10.56 -9.87 17.91
C SER A 243 11.28 -11.16 17.48
N PRO A 244 10.53 -12.19 17.02
CA PRO A 244 11.13 -13.41 16.46
C PRO A 244 11.83 -13.17 15.11
N THR A 245 11.55 -12.04 14.48
CA THR A 245 12.21 -11.57 13.25
C THR A 245 12.98 -10.29 13.49
N ALA A 246 13.84 -9.90 12.56
CA ALA A 246 14.46 -8.59 12.56
C ALA A 246 14.75 -8.10 11.14
N SER A 247 14.89 -6.81 10.99
CA SER A 247 15.28 -6.18 9.73
C SER A 247 16.79 -6.28 9.54
N LEU A 248 17.21 -6.52 8.29
CA LEU A 248 18.60 -6.60 7.87
C LEU A 248 18.87 -5.49 6.85
N PHE A 249 19.37 -4.36 7.34
CA PHE A 249 19.64 -3.17 6.54
C PHE A 249 20.99 -3.25 5.82
N LEU A 250 21.03 -3.97 4.72
CA LEU A 250 22.22 -4.02 3.86
C LEU A 250 22.22 -2.85 2.87
N PRO A 251 23.38 -2.25 2.56
CA PRO A 251 23.48 -1.28 1.47
C PRO A 251 22.94 -1.87 0.16
N GLY A 252 22.10 -1.12 -0.53
CA GLY A 252 21.42 -1.59 -1.75
C GLY A 252 20.19 -2.47 -1.53
N ALA A 253 19.81 -2.73 -0.27
CA ALA A 253 18.65 -3.54 0.06
C ALA A 253 17.52 -2.75 0.76
N VAL A 254 17.63 -1.44 0.85
CA VAL A 254 16.65 -0.60 1.55
C VAL A 254 16.13 0.47 0.60
N PHE A 255 14.81 0.53 0.41
CA PHE A 255 14.15 1.55 -0.40
C PHE A 255 13.03 2.22 0.40
N ARG A 256 13.00 3.56 0.41
CA ARG A 256 11.89 4.29 1.01
C ARG A 256 10.70 4.28 0.06
N GLN A 257 9.64 3.59 0.45
CA GLN A 257 8.37 3.54 -0.25
C GLN A 257 7.37 4.48 0.44
N VAL A 258 6.73 5.35 -0.32
CA VAL A 258 5.64 6.21 0.13
C VAL A 258 4.38 5.76 -0.58
N GLU A 259 3.31 5.47 0.17
CA GLU A 259 2.03 5.08 -0.40
C GLU A 259 1.07 6.25 -0.45
N GLY A 260 0.30 6.29 -1.50
CA GLY A 260 -0.65 7.37 -1.76
C GLY A 260 -2.05 6.87 -2.06
N VAL A 261 -3.00 7.79 -1.84
CA VAL A 261 -4.40 7.68 -2.26
C VAL A 261 -4.65 8.66 -3.40
N ALA A 262 -5.36 8.23 -4.45
CA ALA A 262 -5.57 9.05 -5.65
C ALA A 262 -6.97 8.90 -6.23
N LEU A 263 -7.42 9.95 -6.93
CA LEU A 263 -8.62 9.91 -7.77
C LEU A 263 -8.36 9.10 -9.04
N ILE A 264 -9.29 8.23 -9.39
CA ILE A 264 -9.22 7.49 -10.65
C ILE A 264 -9.91 8.32 -11.74
N LYS A 265 -9.21 8.53 -12.87
CA LYS A 265 -9.75 9.25 -14.01
C LYS A 265 -10.98 8.56 -14.56
N GLY A 266 -12.07 9.33 -14.70
CA GLY A 266 -13.38 8.81 -15.12
C GLY A 266 -14.16 8.09 -14.01
N GLY A 267 -13.74 8.20 -12.75
CA GLY A 267 -14.53 7.80 -11.59
C GLY A 267 -15.84 8.57 -11.50
N LYS A 268 -16.90 7.96 -10.96
CA LYS A 268 -18.26 8.51 -10.98
C LYS A 268 -18.59 9.39 -9.77
N GLN A 269 -17.89 9.21 -8.65
CA GLN A 269 -18.23 9.82 -7.35
C GLN A 269 -17.13 10.79 -6.91
N ARG A 270 -16.73 11.73 -7.77
CA ARG A 270 -15.60 12.64 -7.49
C ARG A 270 -15.70 13.39 -6.17
N PRO A 271 -16.85 14.05 -5.80
CA PRO A 271 -16.93 14.78 -4.53
C PRO A 271 -16.73 13.88 -3.31
N GLU A 272 -17.27 12.68 -3.35
CA GLU A 272 -17.15 11.69 -2.27
C GLU A 272 -15.74 11.05 -2.26
N ALA A 273 -15.14 10.88 -3.42
CA ALA A 273 -13.76 10.44 -3.59
C ALA A 273 -12.76 11.43 -2.98
N GLU A 274 -12.94 12.74 -3.22
CA GLU A 274 -12.12 13.79 -2.61
C GLU A 274 -12.21 13.78 -1.09
N LYS A 275 -13.41 13.57 -0.51
CA LYS A 275 -13.57 13.38 0.93
C LYS A 275 -12.79 12.16 1.45
N PHE A 276 -12.71 11.08 0.65
CA PHE A 276 -11.93 9.90 1.04
C PHE A 276 -10.42 10.19 1.05
N LEU A 277 -9.91 11.01 0.13
CA LEU A 277 -8.52 11.45 0.15
C LEU A 277 -8.21 12.24 1.42
N GLU A 278 -9.10 13.15 1.82
CA GLU A 278 -9.00 13.92 3.08
C GLU A 278 -9.07 13.00 4.30
N PHE A 279 -9.99 12.03 4.30
CA PHE A 279 -10.16 11.06 5.37
C PHE A 279 -8.87 10.28 5.63
N MET A 280 -8.16 9.85 4.58
CA MET A 280 -6.90 9.11 4.71
C MET A 280 -5.78 9.92 5.40
N ARG A 281 -5.95 11.25 5.51
CA ARG A 281 -5.02 12.16 6.20
C ARG A 281 -5.48 12.54 7.61
N THR A 282 -6.62 12.06 8.08
CA THR A 282 -7.10 12.37 9.44
C THR A 282 -6.21 11.72 10.49
N ALA A 283 -6.15 12.33 11.70
CA ALA A 283 -5.36 11.80 12.81
C ALA A 283 -5.75 10.35 13.15
N ASP A 284 -7.05 10.04 13.16
CA ASP A 284 -7.56 8.70 13.45
C ASP A 284 -6.99 7.64 12.48
N VAL A 285 -6.91 7.96 11.18
CA VAL A 285 -6.32 7.06 10.17
C VAL A 285 -4.82 6.96 10.36
N GLN A 286 -4.12 8.10 10.56
CA GLN A 286 -2.68 8.13 10.74
C GLN A 286 -2.21 7.38 12.00
N GLU A 287 -3.01 7.36 13.06
CA GLU A 287 -2.76 6.53 14.23
C GLU A 287 -3.01 5.05 13.94
N ALA A 288 -4.17 4.72 13.32
CA ALA A 288 -4.58 3.35 13.09
C ALA A 288 -3.65 2.58 12.15
N LEU A 289 -3.16 3.23 11.05
CA LEU A 289 -2.34 2.55 10.04
C LEU A 289 -1.05 1.93 10.60
N GLN A 290 -0.55 2.43 11.72
CA GLN A 290 0.68 1.91 12.33
C GLN A 290 0.52 0.46 12.83
N THR A 291 -0.70 0.05 13.23
CA THR A 291 -0.99 -1.28 13.80
C THR A 291 -1.93 -2.12 12.94
N THR A 292 -2.40 -1.59 11.83
CA THR A 292 -3.26 -2.31 10.88
C THR A 292 -2.60 -2.48 9.52
N MET A 293 -1.91 -1.45 9.05
CA MET A 293 -1.18 -1.44 7.78
C MET A 293 0.33 -1.66 7.97
N TRP A 294 0.82 -1.49 9.20
CA TRP A 294 2.24 -1.60 9.55
C TRP A 294 3.12 -0.62 8.76
N MET A 295 2.59 0.58 8.54
CA MET A 295 3.29 1.67 7.87
C MET A 295 3.55 2.81 8.86
N TYR A 296 4.52 3.65 8.56
CA TYR A 296 4.75 4.86 9.33
C TYR A 296 3.84 5.97 8.83
N PRO A 297 3.18 6.73 9.74
CA PRO A 297 2.32 7.83 9.34
C PRO A 297 3.14 8.92 8.63
N ILE A 298 2.62 9.43 7.53
CA ILE A 298 3.30 10.51 6.79
C ILE A 298 3.26 11.83 7.57
N GLN A 299 2.27 12.01 8.47
CA GLN A 299 2.21 13.16 9.35
C GLN A 299 3.20 13.00 10.49
N SER A 300 4.24 13.83 10.50
CA SER A 300 5.32 13.82 11.52
C SER A 300 4.82 14.11 12.94
N THR A 301 3.67 14.74 13.09
CA THR A 301 3.02 15.03 14.38
C THR A 301 2.32 13.84 15.00
N THR A 302 2.06 12.78 14.24
CA THR A 302 1.40 11.57 14.74
C THR A 302 2.34 10.81 15.68
N LYS A 303 1.88 10.57 16.91
CA LYS A 303 2.65 9.80 17.90
C LYS A 303 2.86 8.37 17.39
N ARG A 304 4.07 7.86 17.50
CA ARG A 304 4.38 6.47 17.20
C ARG A 304 3.70 5.54 18.19
N ALA A 305 3.04 4.50 17.69
CA ALA A 305 2.49 3.44 18.52
C ALA A 305 3.64 2.72 19.26
N ASP A 306 3.42 2.31 20.52
CA ASP A 306 4.47 1.73 21.37
C ASP A 306 5.12 0.48 20.77
N VAL A 307 4.34 -0.32 20.01
CA VAL A 307 4.85 -1.51 19.35
C VAL A 307 5.83 -1.18 18.21
N MET A 308 5.76 0.03 17.65
CA MET A 308 6.68 0.48 16.59
C MET A 308 8.13 0.63 17.07
N ARG A 309 8.42 0.50 18.38
CA ARG A 309 9.81 0.38 18.88
C ARG A 309 10.54 -0.86 18.31
N PHE A 310 9.80 -1.87 17.84
CA PHE A 310 10.37 -3.05 17.16
C PHE A 310 10.53 -2.86 15.64
N ALA A 311 10.20 -1.68 15.15
CA ALA A 311 10.28 -1.25 13.76
C ALA A 311 11.26 -0.07 13.60
N PRO A 312 12.56 -0.27 13.75
CA PRO A 312 13.55 0.81 13.61
C PRO A 312 13.59 1.33 12.18
N GLU A 313 13.64 2.64 12.02
CA GLU A 313 13.89 3.23 10.72
C GLU A 313 15.39 3.09 10.36
N PRO A 314 15.73 2.76 9.10
CA PRO A 314 17.11 2.64 8.66
C PRO A 314 17.79 4.01 8.63
N ALA A 315 19.06 4.07 9.02
CA ALA A 315 19.84 5.31 8.94
C ALA A 315 20.16 5.72 7.49
N LYS A 316 20.13 4.78 6.55
CA LYS A 316 20.38 5.01 5.12
C LYS A 316 19.42 4.16 4.29
N PHE A 317 19.00 4.69 3.16
CA PHE A 317 18.16 4.02 2.19
C PHE A 317 18.45 4.54 0.80
N GLU A 318 18.13 3.75 -0.20
CA GLU A 318 18.18 4.11 -1.60
C GLU A 318 16.89 4.79 -2.04
N SER A 319 17.03 5.66 -3.00
CA SER A 319 15.94 6.32 -3.71
C SER A 319 16.28 6.43 -5.19
N MET A 320 15.29 6.67 -6.01
CA MET A 320 15.50 6.87 -7.44
C MET A 320 14.63 8.02 -7.94
N ALA A 321 15.22 8.89 -8.76
CA ALA A 321 14.49 10.02 -9.30
C ALA A 321 13.32 9.53 -10.19
N PRO A 322 12.11 10.11 -10.05
CA PRO A 322 10.96 9.73 -10.87
C PRO A 322 11.22 9.77 -12.38
N ALA A 323 12.02 10.72 -12.86
CA ALA A 323 12.38 10.82 -14.27
C ALA A 323 13.15 9.58 -14.77
N VAL A 324 14.07 9.06 -13.97
CA VAL A 324 14.85 7.84 -14.28
C VAL A 324 13.93 6.61 -14.29
N ILE A 325 13.00 6.53 -13.33
CA ILE A 325 11.98 5.47 -13.30
C ILE A 325 11.09 5.55 -14.55
N ALA A 326 10.70 6.76 -14.96
CA ALA A 326 9.87 6.96 -16.15
C ALA A 326 10.56 6.46 -17.42
N GLU A 327 11.87 6.72 -17.55
CA GLU A 327 12.67 6.36 -18.70
C GLU A 327 12.98 4.86 -18.74
N LYS A 328 13.38 4.27 -17.62
CA LYS A 328 14.01 2.95 -17.54
C LYS A 328 13.18 1.87 -16.87
N GLY A 329 12.17 2.24 -16.06
CA GLY A 329 11.48 1.28 -15.19
C GLY A 329 10.85 0.10 -15.92
N ALA A 330 10.22 0.33 -17.07
CA ALA A 330 9.60 -0.75 -17.86
C ALA A 330 10.67 -1.69 -18.47
N GLU A 331 11.78 -1.13 -18.93
CA GLU A 331 12.92 -1.89 -19.44
C GLU A 331 13.52 -2.77 -18.33
N TRP A 332 13.74 -2.22 -17.14
CA TRP A 332 14.28 -2.96 -16.00
C TRP A 332 13.38 -4.12 -15.56
N ILE A 333 12.07 -3.92 -15.50
CA ILE A 333 11.13 -5.01 -15.19
C ILE A 333 11.21 -6.12 -16.28
N SER A 334 11.25 -5.74 -17.54
CA SER A 334 11.38 -6.69 -18.65
C SER A 334 12.71 -7.45 -18.59
N ARG A 335 13.83 -6.76 -18.37
CA ARG A 335 15.16 -7.33 -18.22
C ARG A 335 15.25 -8.26 -17.01
N TRP A 336 14.67 -7.85 -15.86
CA TRP A 336 14.61 -8.68 -14.69
C TRP A 336 13.83 -9.98 -14.94
N THR A 337 12.67 -9.89 -15.59
CA THR A 337 11.86 -11.05 -15.96
C THR A 337 12.64 -12.04 -16.83
N LYS A 338 13.40 -11.55 -17.80
CA LYS A 338 14.26 -12.39 -18.66
C LYS A 338 15.43 -13.01 -17.89
N THR A 339 16.00 -12.25 -16.94
CA THR A 339 17.19 -12.68 -16.18
C THR A 339 16.83 -13.69 -15.10
N VAL A 340 15.69 -13.51 -14.43
CA VAL A 340 15.34 -14.24 -13.21
C VAL A 340 14.30 -15.34 -13.46
N LEU A 341 13.30 -15.12 -14.31
CA LEU A 341 12.19 -16.08 -14.50
C LEU A 341 12.38 -16.98 -15.73
N LYS A 342 13.21 -16.61 -16.69
CA LYS A 342 13.51 -17.39 -17.92
C LYS A 342 14.93 -17.89 -17.92
#